data_cb10b9e6d9e0d759c742c0372f1072de
#
_entry.id   cb10b9e6d9e0d759c742c0372f1072de
#
_cell.length_a   1.000
_cell.length_b   1.000
_cell.length_c   1.000
_cell.angle_alpha   90.00
_cell.angle_beta   90.00
_cell.angle_gamma   90.00
#
_symmetry.space_group_name_H-M   'P 1'
#
loop_
_entity.id
_entity.type
_entity.pdbx_description
1 polymer ?
#
loop_
_entity_poly.entity_id
_entity_poly.type
_entity_poly.pdbx_seq_one_letter_code
_entity_poly.pdbx_strand_id
1 'polypeptide(L)'
;SSDLPPEADGKRFGDFEMDTIVGGNNQGAILTIVERSTNMLFMKKLKFGKDAEELAKAAIQLLSPYKGNIKTVTTDNGCEFYAHKAIAKGLDSTVYFADPYSSWQKGAIENANGLIRQYIPKSSPIKKINDTDIDAIMNKINNRPRKKLDFSTPFEMFSSYLL
;
A
#
# COMPACT_ATOMS: atom_id res chain seq x y z
N SER A 1 -2.95 -9.91 14.40
CA SER A 1 -3.33 -11.29 14.47
C SER A 1 -4.58 -11.59 13.66
N SER A 2 -5.17 -12.72 13.91
CA SER A 2 -6.35 -13.27 13.24
C SER A 2 -7.64 -12.47 13.41
N ASP A 3 -7.58 -11.23 13.86
CA ASP A 3 -8.74 -10.41 14.13
C ASP A 3 -9.30 -9.70 12.89
N LEU A 4 -8.68 -9.92 11.73
CA LEU A 4 -9.19 -9.37 10.48
C LEU A 4 -10.59 -9.96 10.20
N PRO A 5 -11.63 -9.11 9.98
CA PRO A 5 -12.97 -9.64 9.81
C PRO A 5 -13.11 -10.50 8.54
N PRO A 6 -13.96 -11.54 8.56
CA PRO A 6 -14.14 -12.42 7.41
C PRO A 6 -14.56 -11.70 6.13
N GLU A 7 -15.24 -10.57 6.25
CA GLU A 7 -15.67 -9.76 5.11
C GLU A 7 -14.49 -9.13 4.36
N ALA A 8 -13.32 -9.00 5.03
CA ALA A 8 -12.09 -8.51 4.39
C ALA A 8 -11.41 -9.64 3.60
N ASP A 9 -12.11 -10.16 2.61
CA ASP A 9 -11.71 -11.33 1.82
C ASP A 9 -11.02 -10.97 0.50
N GLY A 10 -10.73 -9.70 0.28
CA GLY A 10 -10.14 -9.20 -0.96
C GLY A 10 -11.13 -8.87 -2.06
N LYS A 11 -12.42 -9.04 -1.81
CA LYS A 11 -13.48 -8.76 -2.79
C LYS A 11 -14.23 -7.47 -2.49
N ARG A 12 -14.40 -7.12 -1.21
CA ARG A 12 -15.11 -5.89 -0.87
C ARG A 12 -14.20 -4.68 -1.03
N PHE A 13 -14.78 -3.55 -1.39
CA PHE A 13 -14.05 -2.30 -1.50
C PHE A 13 -13.76 -1.70 -0.12
N GLY A 14 -12.55 -1.17 0.05
CA GLY A 14 -12.16 -0.46 1.26
C GLY A 14 -11.21 -1.22 2.18
N ASP A 15 -10.77 -2.41 1.80
CA ASP A 15 -9.76 -3.15 2.55
C ASP A 15 -8.38 -2.92 1.91
N PHE A 16 -7.50 -2.29 2.67
CA PHE A 16 -6.17 -1.89 2.21
C PHE A 16 -5.08 -2.74 2.85
N GLU A 17 -3.98 -2.89 2.13
CA GLU A 17 -2.76 -3.51 2.63
C GLU A 17 -1.62 -2.50 2.51
N MET A 18 -0.71 -2.50 3.49
CA MET A 18 0.45 -1.60 3.53
C MET A 18 1.74 -2.38 3.66
N ASP A 19 2.79 -1.85 3.05
CA ASP A 19 4.15 -2.36 3.19
C ASP A 19 5.15 -1.24 2.92
N THR A 20 6.41 -1.52 3.17
CA THR A 20 7.52 -0.66 2.73
C THR A 20 8.48 -1.47 1.88
N ILE A 21 9.01 -0.85 0.85
CA ILE A 21 10.12 -1.42 0.09
C ILE A 21 11.38 -0.61 0.38
N VAL A 22 12.50 -1.32 0.51
CA VAL A 22 13.78 -0.72 0.91
C VAL A 22 14.76 -0.82 -0.25
N GLY A 23 15.54 0.23 -0.45
CA GLY A 23 16.57 0.28 -1.48
C GLY A 23 17.81 -0.53 -1.13
N GLY A 24 18.67 -0.74 -2.12
CA GLY A 24 19.94 -1.40 -1.92
C GLY A 24 20.76 -0.71 -0.82
N ASN A 25 21.41 -1.51 0.01
CA ASN A 25 22.22 -1.01 1.15
C ASN A 25 21.43 -0.10 2.12
N ASN A 26 20.14 -0.37 2.29
CA ASN A 26 19.25 0.44 3.14
C ASN A 26 19.20 1.92 2.75
N GLN A 27 19.37 2.22 1.46
CA GLN A 27 19.36 3.60 0.96
C GLN A 27 17.97 4.00 0.50
N GLY A 28 17.16 4.44 1.46
CA GLY A 28 15.81 4.94 1.22
C GLY A 28 14.74 3.88 1.31
N ALA A 29 13.51 4.33 1.41
CA ALA A 29 12.34 3.46 1.47
C ALA A 29 11.16 4.11 0.75
N ILE A 30 10.22 3.29 0.32
CA ILE A 30 8.95 3.73 -0.29
C ILE A 30 7.82 3.05 0.47
N LEU A 31 6.87 3.86 0.95
CA LEU A 31 5.61 3.34 1.46
C LEU A 31 4.75 2.90 0.28
N THR A 32 4.23 1.68 0.35
CA THR A 32 3.30 1.14 -0.65
C THR A 32 1.99 0.77 0.03
N ILE A 33 0.88 1.11 -0.59
CA ILE A 33 -0.47 0.82 -0.11
C ILE A 33 -1.29 0.34 -1.29
N VAL A 34 -2.06 -0.71 -1.12
CA VAL A 34 -2.92 -1.21 -2.19
C VAL A 34 -4.34 -1.44 -1.64
N GLU A 35 -5.35 -1.05 -2.42
CA GLU A 35 -6.74 -1.44 -2.15
C GLU A 35 -6.98 -2.82 -2.76
N ARG A 36 -7.40 -3.77 -1.93
CA ARG A 36 -7.37 -5.21 -2.27
C ARG A 36 -8.29 -5.59 -3.44
N SER A 37 -9.48 -5.01 -3.51
CA SER A 37 -10.46 -5.42 -4.54
C SER A 37 -10.12 -4.90 -5.93
N THR A 38 -9.50 -3.72 -6.02
CA THR A 38 -9.21 -3.04 -7.29
C THR A 38 -7.75 -3.08 -7.68
N ASN A 39 -6.86 -3.48 -6.77
CA ASN A 39 -5.40 -3.39 -6.92
C ASN A 39 -4.88 -1.96 -7.09
N MET A 40 -5.67 -0.96 -6.72
CA MET A 40 -5.22 0.44 -6.78
C MET A 40 -4.04 0.65 -5.86
N LEU A 41 -2.94 1.18 -6.41
CA LEU A 41 -1.67 1.34 -5.73
C LEU A 41 -1.43 2.81 -5.37
N PHE A 42 -0.98 3.04 -4.15
CA PHE A 42 -0.48 4.32 -3.68
C PHE A 42 0.96 4.16 -3.25
N MET A 43 1.83 5.06 -3.66
CA MET A 43 3.24 5.04 -3.33
C MET A 43 3.69 6.39 -2.85
N LYS A 44 4.58 6.41 -1.86
CA LYS A 44 5.24 7.64 -1.43
C LYS A 44 6.64 7.33 -0.94
N LYS A 45 7.62 8.09 -1.45
CA LYS A 45 8.99 8.01 -0.98
C LYS A 45 9.10 8.57 0.43
N LEU A 46 9.81 7.86 1.30
CA LEU A 46 10.09 8.29 2.67
C LEU A 46 11.49 8.92 2.74
N LYS A 47 11.59 10.12 3.30
CA LYS A 47 12.85 10.89 3.35
C LYS A 47 13.85 10.27 4.32
N PHE A 48 13.36 9.76 5.44
CA PHE A 48 14.19 9.24 6.54
C PHE A 48 14.16 7.72 6.63
N GLY A 49 13.89 7.04 5.52
CA GLY A 49 13.83 5.60 5.49
C GLY A 49 12.62 5.06 6.25
N LYS A 50 12.85 4.13 7.17
CA LYS A 50 11.78 3.46 7.91
C LYS A 50 11.35 4.20 9.19
N ASP A 51 11.37 5.51 9.20
CA ASP A 51 10.91 6.28 10.34
C ASP A 51 9.39 6.13 10.51
N ALA A 52 8.95 5.66 11.67
CA ALA A 52 7.56 5.35 11.96
C ALA A 52 6.66 6.59 11.91
N GLU A 53 7.16 7.73 12.39
CA GLU A 53 6.38 8.98 12.38
C GLU A 53 6.16 9.48 10.96
N GLU A 54 7.20 9.48 10.14
CA GLU A 54 7.10 9.88 8.74
C GLU A 54 6.18 8.94 7.96
N LEU A 55 6.27 7.64 8.23
CA LEU A 55 5.42 6.64 7.59
C LEU A 55 3.95 6.89 7.93
N ALA A 56 3.63 7.16 9.18
CA ALA A 56 2.26 7.44 9.61
C ALA A 56 1.71 8.68 8.91
N LYS A 57 2.50 9.75 8.85
CA LYS A 57 2.11 10.97 8.13
C LYS A 57 1.88 10.72 6.65
N ALA A 58 2.76 9.95 6.02
CA ALA A 58 2.65 9.61 4.61
C ALA A 58 1.39 8.79 4.32
N ALA A 59 1.11 7.78 5.14
CA ALA A 59 -0.09 6.94 5.00
C ALA A 59 -1.37 7.77 5.13
N ILE A 60 -1.43 8.62 6.13
CA ILE A 60 -2.58 9.50 6.34
C ILE A 60 -2.75 10.46 5.16
N GLN A 61 -1.68 11.06 4.69
CA GLN A 61 -1.71 11.98 3.55
C GLN A 61 -2.24 11.29 2.28
N LEU A 62 -1.77 10.08 2.00
CA LEU A 62 -2.17 9.34 0.79
C LEU A 62 -3.63 8.93 0.84
N LEU A 63 -4.14 8.52 2.00
CA LEU A 63 -5.46 7.91 2.13
C LEU A 63 -6.55 8.84 2.68
N SER A 64 -6.19 10.02 3.19
CA SER A 64 -7.19 10.97 3.71
C SER A 64 -8.31 11.31 2.74
N PRO A 65 -8.07 11.46 1.42
CA PRO A 65 -9.17 11.73 0.47
C PRO A 65 -10.22 10.62 0.44
N TYR A 66 -9.86 9.41 0.89
CA TYR A 66 -10.74 8.23 0.83
C TYR A 66 -11.18 7.75 2.21
N LYS A 67 -10.99 8.58 3.23
CA LYS A 67 -11.19 8.21 4.63
C LYS A 67 -12.53 7.53 4.90
N GLY A 68 -13.62 8.03 4.32
CA GLY A 68 -14.94 7.45 4.48
C GLY A 68 -15.14 6.07 3.83
N ASN A 69 -14.23 5.67 2.95
CA ASN A 69 -14.31 4.40 2.22
C ASN A 69 -13.36 3.34 2.79
N ILE A 70 -12.53 3.68 3.77
CA ILE A 70 -11.56 2.75 4.35
C ILE A 70 -12.24 1.92 5.43
N LYS A 71 -12.24 0.60 5.26
CA LYS A 71 -12.79 -0.34 6.22
C LYS A 71 -11.71 -0.99 7.08
N THR A 72 -10.65 -1.45 6.46
CA THR A 72 -9.52 -2.05 7.18
C THR A 72 -8.20 -1.65 6.53
N VAL A 73 -7.14 -1.66 7.33
CA VAL A 73 -5.76 -1.54 6.85
C VAL A 73 -4.97 -2.69 7.45
N THR A 74 -4.37 -3.53 6.61
CA THR A 74 -3.56 -4.67 7.06
C THR A 74 -2.09 -4.39 6.78
N THR A 75 -1.24 -4.68 7.75
CA THR A 75 0.21 -4.51 7.65
C THR A 75 0.93 -5.66 8.33
N ASP A 76 2.24 -5.76 8.17
CA ASP A 76 3.03 -6.70 8.97
C ASP A 76 3.42 -6.08 10.31
N ASN A 77 4.00 -6.89 11.20
CA ASN A 77 4.41 -6.46 12.52
C ASN A 77 5.85 -5.90 12.52
N GLY A 78 6.19 -5.13 11.51
CA GLY A 78 7.50 -4.50 11.39
C GLY A 78 7.63 -3.24 12.25
N CYS A 79 8.86 -2.84 12.55
CA CYS A 79 9.10 -1.69 13.42
C CYS A 79 8.63 -0.36 12.81
N GLU A 80 8.61 -0.24 11.48
CA GLU A 80 8.10 0.94 10.79
C GLU A 80 6.60 1.16 10.98
N PHE A 81 5.89 0.15 11.46
CA PHE A 81 4.45 0.24 11.70
C PHE A 81 4.10 0.44 13.18
N TYR A 82 5.05 0.81 14.02
CA TYR A 82 4.75 1.12 15.44
C TYR A 82 3.78 2.30 15.60
N ALA A 83 3.66 3.15 14.58
CA ALA A 83 2.72 4.26 14.60
C ALA A 83 1.30 3.86 14.19
N HIS A 84 0.95 2.57 14.25
CA HIS A 84 -0.35 2.06 13.80
C HIS A 84 -1.55 2.76 14.47
N LYS A 85 -1.39 3.17 15.73
CA LYS A 85 -2.45 3.91 16.45
C LYS A 85 -2.70 5.28 15.81
N ALA A 86 -1.64 5.97 15.40
CA ALA A 86 -1.75 7.26 14.72
C ALA A 86 -2.43 7.10 13.36
N ILE A 87 -2.07 6.06 12.63
CA ILE A 87 -2.69 5.74 11.32
C ILE A 87 -4.18 5.44 11.50
N ALA A 88 -4.51 4.57 12.45
CA ALA A 88 -5.89 4.19 12.72
C ALA A 88 -6.75 5.40 13.08
N LYS A 89 -6.25 6.27 13.95
CA LYS A 89 -6.94 7.49 14.35
C LYS A 89 -7.07 8.48 13.17
N GLY A 90 -5.99 8.70 12.44
CA GLY A 90 -5.97 9.65 11.33
C GLY A 90 -6.87 9.24 10.17
N LEU A 91 -7.05 7.94 9.95
CA LEU A 91 -7.90 7.40 8.88
C LEU A 91 -9.28 6.95 9.37
N ASP A 92 -9.55 7.07 10.67
CA ASP A 92 -10.79 6.57 11.28
C ASP A 92 -11.09 5.12 10.88
N SER A 93 -10.07 4.27 11.01
CA SER A 93 -10.14 2.88 10.59
C SER A 93 -9.32 2.00 11.54
N THR A 94 -9.49 0.69 11.45
CA THR A 94 -8.72 -0.26 12.24
C THR A 94 -7.53 -0.77 11.46
N VAL A 95 -6.35 -0.76 12.09
CA VAL A 95 -5.14 -1.35 11.53
C VAL A 95 -4.97 -2.75 12.12
N TYR A 96 -4.84 -3.73 11.25
CA TYR A 96 -4.64 -5.13 11.60
C TYR A 96 -3.23 -5.57 11.23
N PHE A 97 -2.66 -6.49 12.02
CA PHE A 97 -1.39 -7.11 11.69
C PHE A 97 -1.64 -8.47 11.05
N ALA A 98 -1.04 -8.71 9.89
CA ALA A 98 -1.17 -9.99 9.20
C ALA A 98 -0.45 -11.08 9.98
N ASP A 99 -1.06 -12.28 10.05
CA ASP A 99 -0.43 -13.44 10.64
C ASP A 99 0.79 -13.86 9.80
N PRO A 100 1.94 -14.21 10.43
CA PRO A 100 3.16 -14.58 9.68
C PRO A 100 2.98 -15.73 8.70
N TYR A 101 2.00 -16.60 8.94
CA TYR A 101 1.76 -17.79 8.12
C TYR A 101 0.54 -17.67 7.22
N SER A 102 -0.05 -16.48 7.11
CA SER A 102 -1.26 -16.24 6.33
C SER A 102 -0.99 -15.30 5.16
N SER A 103 -0.25 -15.80 4.16
CA SER A 103 0.14 -15.01 3.00
C SER A 103 -1.05 -14.39 2.25
N TRP A 104 -2.23 -15.03 2.30
CA TRP A 104 -3.44 -14.51 1.66
C TRP A 104 -3.90 -13.16 2.23
N GLN A 105 -3.48 -12.83 3.45
CA GLN A 105 -3.84 -11.56 4.09
C GLN A 105 -3.07 -10.38 3.49
N LYS A 106 -1.95 -10.64 2.80
CA LYS A 106 -1.11 -9.61 2.16
C LYS A 106 -0.78 -9.92 0.71
N GLY A 107 -1.57 -10.75 0.05
CA GLY A 107 -1.30 -11.15 -1.33
C GLY A 107 -1.33 -10.00 -2.33
N ALA A 108 -2.21 -9.02 -2.14
CA ALA A 108 -2.33 -7.89 -3.05
C ALA A 108 -1.10 -6.99 -2.99
N ILE A 109 -0.60 -6.68 -1.79
CA ILE A 109 0.58 -5.82 -1.66
C ILE A 109 1.85 -6.53 -2.12
N GLU A 110 1.98 -7.83 -1.90
CA GLU A 110 3.10 -8.61 -2.42
C GLU A 110 3.14 -8.58 -3.95
N ASN A 111 1.98 -8.75 -4.59
CA ASN A 111 1.87 -8.65 -6.04
C ASN A 111 2.22 -7.24 -6.54
N ALA A 112 1.72 -6.20 -5.89
CA ALA A 112 2.04 -4.82 -6.25
C ALA A 112 3.53 -4.53 -6.10
N ASN A 113 4.15 -4.98 -5.01
CA ASN A 113 5.58 -4.81 -4.78
C ASN A 113 6.40 -5.53 -5.87
N GLY A 114 5.95 -6.69 -6.32
CA GLY A 114 6.58 -7.40 -7.44
C GLY A 114 6.55 -6.59 -8.73
N LEU A 115 5.44 -5.93 -9.03
CA LEU A 115 5.34 -5.06 -10.20
C LEU A 115 6.23 -3.83 -10.07
N ILE A 116 6.29 -3.24 -8.89
CA ILE A 116 7.17 -2.09 -8.62
C ILE A 116 8.63 -2.48 -8.85
N ARG A 117 9.03 -3.68 -8.46
CA ARG A 117 10.40 -4.16 -8.63
C ARG A 117 10.81 -4.36 -10.10
N GLN A 118 9.87 -4.38 -11.03
CA GLN A 118 10.19 -4.34 -12.46
C GLN A 118 10.74 -2.97 -12.89
N TYR A 119 10.37 -1.91 -12.16
CA TYR A 119 10.85 -0.54 -12.40
C TYR A 119 11.98 -0.15 -11.46
N ILE A 120 11.95 -0.66 -10.24
CA ILE A 120 12.90 -0.34 -9.17
C ILE A 120 13.48 -1.67 -8.65
N PRO A 121 14.55 -2.20 -9.26
CA PRO A 121 15.17 -3.44 -8.78
C PRO A 121 15.66 -3.33 -7.35
N LYS A 122 15.79 -4.45 -6.66
CA LYS A 122 16.19 -4.49 -5.24
C LYS A 122 17.54 -3.84 -4.97
N SER A 123 18.45 -3.85 -5.94
CA SER A 123 19.77 -3.22 -5.82
C SER A 123 19.75 -1.71 -5.97
N SER A 124 18.63 -1.14 -6.43
CA SER A 124 18.55 0.29 -6.69
C SER A 124 18.58 1.12 -5.42
N PRO A 125 19.34 2.22 -5.38
CA PRO A 125 19.28 3.17 -4.26
C PRO A 125 18.02 4.03 -4.38
N ILE A 126 16.99 3.70 -3.63
CA ILE A 126 15.71 4.44 -3.64
C ILE A 126 15.93 5.92 -3.33
N LYS A 127 16.92 6.22 -2.50
CA LYS A 127 17.26 7.59 -2.15
C LYS A 127 17.51 8.49 -3.36
N LYS A 128 17.97 7.91 -4.48
CA LYS A 128 18.26 8.64 -5.73
C LYS A 128 17.06 8.78 -6.66
N ILE A 129 15.96 8.09 -6.37
CA ILE A 129 14.74 8.15 -7.19
C ILE A 129 13.92 9.34 -6.71
N ASN A 130 13.52 10.23 -7.62
CA ASN A 130 12.74 11.41 -7.24
C ASN A 130 11.24 11.12 -7.21
N ASP A 131 10.48 12.05 -6.64
CA ASP A 131 9.03 11.90 -6.50
C ASP A 131 8.31 11.82 -7.84
N THR A 132 8.81 12.50 -8.86
CA THR A 132 8.25 12.44 -10.21
C THR A 132 8.36 11.03 -10.79
N ASP A 133 9.50 10.36 -10.58
CA ASP A 133 9.69 8.97 -11.02
C ASP A 133 8.74 8.03 -10.29
N ILE A 134 8.56 8.22 -8.98
CA ILE A 134 7.63 7.42 -8.18
C ILE A 134 6.20 7.58 -8.72
N ASP A 135 5.77 8.80 -8.98
CA ASP A 135 4.44 9.07 -9.53
C ASP A 135 4.26 8.44 -10.91
N ALA A 136 5.27 8.50 -11.76
CA ALA A 136 5.22 7.90 -13.10
C ALA A 136 5.06 6.38 -13.02
N ILE A 137 5.79 5.71 -12.12
CA ILE A 137 5.71 4.27 -11.91
C ILE A 137 4.31 3.90 -11.38
N MET A 138 3.83 4.63 -10.40
CA MET A 138 2.49 4.42 -9.83
C MET A 138 1.42 4.52 -10.91
N ASN A 139 1.48 5.55 -11.74
CA ASN A 139 0.52 5.74 -12.84
C ASN A 139 0.57 4.63 -13.86
N LYS A 140 1.76 4.14 -14.22
CA LYS A 140 1.90 3.02 -15.15
C LYS A 140 1.25 1.76 -14.60
N ILE A 141 1.46 1.45 -13.33
CA ILE A 141 0.89 0.27 -12.69
C ILE A 141 -0.62 0.40 -12.58
N ASN A 142 -1.14 1.57 -12.18
CA ASN A 142 -2.56 1.80 -12.01
C ASN A 142 -3.35 1.88 -13.32
N ASN A 143 -2.68 2.08 -14.43
CA ASN A 143 -3.30 2.12 -15.75
C ASN A 143 -3.01 0.89 -16.61
N ARG A 144 -2.52 -0.18 -15.99
CA ARG A 144 -2.30 -1.47 -16.65
C ARG A 144 -3.55 -2.32 -16.53
N PRO A 145 -4.17 -2.79 -17.64
CA PRO A 145 -5.32 -3.69 -17.56
C PRO A 145 -4.99 -4.96 -16.78
N ARG A 146 -5.93 -5.42 -15.97
CA ARG A 146 -5.74 -6.59 -15.11
C ARG A 146 -6.78 -7.66 -15.43
N LYS A 147 -6.33 -8.88 -15.58
CA LYS A 147 -7.21 -10.02 -15.82
C LYS A 147 -8.24 -10.18 -14.70
N LYS A 148 -7.82 -10.02 -13.45
CA LYS A 148 -8.68 -10.05 -12.26
C LYS A 148 -9.84 -9.05 -12.35
N LEU A 149 -9.63 -7.92 -13.03
CA LEU A 149 -10.60 -6.83 -13.15
C LEU A 149 -11.34 -6.87 -14.50
N ASP A 150 -11.35 -8.02 -15.14
CA ASP A 150 -11.93 -8.18 -16.47
C ASP A 150 -11.35 -7.20 -17.48
N PHE A 151 -10.02 -7.03 -17.39
CA PHE A 151 -9.17 -6.14 -18.21
C PHE A 151 -9.41 -4.63 -18.02
N SER A 152 -10.18 -4.24 -17.00
CA SER A 152 -10.18 -2.86 -16.53
C SER A 152 -8.89 -2.57 -15.77
N THR A 153 -8.57 -1.29 -15.65
CA THR A 153 -7.40 -0.87 -14.88
C THR A 153 -7.75 -0.66 -13.41
N PRO A 154 -6.77 -0.75 -12.49
CA PRO A 154 -7.00 -0.38 -11.09
C PRO A 154 -7.58 1.01 -10.93
N PHE A 155 -7.08 1.98 -11.69
CA PHE A 155 -7.59 3.35 -11.64
C PHE A 155 -9.07 3.44 -12.01
N GLU A 156 -9.49 2.78 -13.11
CA GLU A 156 -10.88 2.76 -13.54
C GLU A 156 -11.80 2.16 -12.48
N MET A 157 -11.40 1.00 -11.93
CA MET A 157 -12.21 0.30 -10.94
C MET A 157 -12.29 1.06 -9.63
N PHE A 158 -11.17 1.57 -9.13
CA PHE A 158 -11.14 2.34 -7.89
C PHE A 158 -12.01 3.58 -8.01
N SER A 159 -11.88 4.31 -9.11
CA SER A 159 -12.67 5.52 -9.38
C SER A 159 -14.17 5.24 -9.44
N SER A 160 -14.57 4.07 -9.96
CA SER A 160 -15.97 3.69 -10.06
C SER A 160 -16.65 3.55 -8.69
N TYR A 161 -15.91 3.15 -7.67
CA TYR A 161 -16.43 3.01 -6.31
C TYR A 161 -16.58 4.36 -5.59
N LEU A 162 -15.97 5.42 -6.11
CA LEU A 162 -16.00 6.74 -5.48
C LEU A 162 -17.14 7.63 -5.99
N LEU A 163 -17.84 7.20 -7.01
CA LEU A 163 -18.93 7.97 -7.62
C LEU A 163 -20.26 7.90 -6.84
#